data_161efc282d376e0597da5c3b6f5fa67a
#
_entry.id   161efc282d376e0597da5c3b6f5fa67a
#
_cell.length_a   1.000
_cell.length_b   1.000
_cell.length_c   1.000
_cell.angle_alpha   90.00
_cell.angle_beta   90.00
_cell.angle_gamma   90.00
#
_symmetry.space_group_name_H-M   'P 1'
#
loop_
_entity.id
_entity.type
_entity.pdbx_description
1 polymer ?
#
loop_
_entity_poly.entity_id
_entity_poly.type
_entity_poly.pdbx_seq_one_letter_code
_entity_poly.pdbx_strand_id
1 'polypeptide(L)'
;MKSINLFGQEEHVFTNRGKSQKGLFNDYEGFVEKFKPKKTTDDCYTPPAVYDYVLQYVADHCDIDGMTVVRPFYPGGDYESLVYPDNCVVIDNPPFSIVSQIVRFYLKRGIKFFLFAPHLTLFSADLDCTRIVCGAAIVYENGAKVNTSFLSNMFGESGVIGDPVLYEGIDAICSAPKAELPKYKYPDCVLTVSDVAYIVKNKGEIKIDKREMVHHSALDIQKKHGKSIYGSGFLISYTAAERVAAERVAAERVAAERAAVKKEAIVWELSEREMRIVEKLSGQ
;
A
#
# COMPACT_ATOMS: atom_id res chain seq x y z
N MET A 1 8.37 41.29 15.72
CA MET A 1 7.50 42.28 15.05
C MET A 1 6.22 42.31 15.85
N LYS A 2 5.78 43.48 16.30
CA LYS A 2 4.49 43.62 16.99
C LYS A 2 3.42 43.86 15.95
N SER A 3 2.34 43.11 16.00
CA SER A 3 1.15 43.34 15.18
C SER A 3 -0.05 43.65 16.10
N ILE A 4 -0.98 44.42 15.60
CA ILE A 4 -2.21 44.78 16.32
C ILE A 4 -3.34 43.92 15.71
N ASN A 5 -4.08 43.21 16.56
CA ASN A 5 -5.23 42.44 16.13
C ASN A 5 -6.46 43.31 15.83
N LEU A 6 -7.50 42.77 15.29
CA LEU A 6 -8.75 43.42 14.94
C LEU A 6 -9.48 44.11 16.13
N PHE A 7 -9.05 43.85 17.36
CA PHE A 7 -9.58 44.43 18.61
C PHE A 7 -8.64 45.45 19.24
N GLY A 8 -7.55 45.87 18.56
CA GLY A 8 -6.63 46.89 19.03
C GLY A 8 -5.62 46.42 20.08
N GLN A 9 -5.44 45.11 20.29
CA GLN A 9 -4.50 44.52 21.24
C GLN A 9 -3.16 44.20 20.56
N GLU A 10 -2.05 44.45 21.21
CA GLU A 10 -0.71 44.07 20.75
C GLU A 10 -0.50 42.55 20.93
N GLU A 11 -0.26 41.82 19.84
CA GLU A 11 0.15 40.44 19.84
C GLU A 11 1.63 40.27 19.47
N HIS A 12 2.34 39.44 20.24
CA HIS A 12 3.69 39.05 19.91
C HIS A 12 3.65 37.88 18.90
N VAL A 13 3.91 38.18 17.62
CA VAL A 13 4.08 37.15 16.60
C VAL A 13 5.45 36.50 16.74
N PHE A 14 5.48 35.27 17.22
CA PHE A 14 6.71 34.45 17.20
C PHE A 14 6.94 33.98 15.75
N THR A 15 7.84 34.64 15.04
CA THR A 15 8.33 34.16 13.77
C THR A 15 9.29 33.00 13.99
N ASN A 16 8.89 31.79 13.62
CA ASN A 16 9.83 30.67 13.49
C ASN A 16 10.88 31.03 12.43
N ARG A 17 12.09 31.34 12.85
CA ARG A 17 13.25 31.50 11.98
C ARG A 17 13.62 30.11 11.45
N GLY A 18 13.22 29.76 10.22
CA GLY A 18 13.72 28.53 9.62
C GLY A 18 13.12 28.08 8.30
N LYS A 19 12.01 28.64 7.84
CA LYS A 19 11.51 28.39 6.47
C LYS A 19 11.00 29.68 5.87
N SER A 20 11.57 30.08 4.75
CA SER A 20 11.13 31.23 3.97
C SER A 20 9.64 31.07 3.66
N GLN A 21 8.82 31.99 4.18
CA GLN A 21 7.38 32.07 3.90
C GLN A 21 7.06 32.23 2.40
N LYS A 22 8.03 32.58 1.57
CA LYS A 22 7.86 32.67 0.11
C LYS A 22 7.55 31.35 -0.58
N GLY A 23 7.93 30.19 0.01
CA GLY A 23 7.63 28.85 -0.56
C GLY A 23 6.19 28.39 -0.32
N LEU A 24 5.49 28.91 0.71
CA LEU A 24 4.15 28.44 1.06
C LEU A 24 3.03 29.12 0.24
N PHE A 25 3.27 30.32 -0.28
CA PHE A 25 2.27 31.10 -1.04
C PHE A 25 2.44 31.00 -2.56
N ASN A 26 3.53 30.42 -3.06
CA ASN A 26 3.76 30.27 -4.51
C ASN A 26 3.29 28.93 -5.07
N ASP A 27 2.73 28.02 -4.25
CA ASP A 27 2.15 26.77 -4.72
C ASP A 27 0.62 26.86 -4.83
N TYR A 28 0.15 27.96 -5.47
CA TYR A 28 -1.27 28.10 -5.78
C TYR A 28 -1.75 27.01 -6.76
N GLU A 29 -0.89 26.58 -7.68
CA GLU A 29 -1.19 25.48 -8.61
C GLU A 29 -1.32 24.16 -7.85
N GLY A 30 -0.42 23.83 -6.93
CA GLY A 30 -0.53 22.65 -6.07
C GLY A 30 -1.69 22.72 -5.07
N PHE A 31 -2.11 23.94 -4.67
CA PHE A 31 -3.31 24.12 -3.86
C PHE A 31 -4.58 23.88 -4.70
N VAL A 32 -4.66 24.41 -5.91
CA VAL A 32 -5.78 24.20 -6.85
C VAL A 32 -5.87 22.74 -7.28
N GLU A 33 -4.74 22.04 -7.49
CA GLU A 33 -4.73 20.61 -7.80
C GLU A 33 -5.36 19.73 -6.72
N LYS A 34 -5.28 20.12 -5.44
CA LYS A 34 -5.95 19.41 -4.35
C LYS A 34 -7.47 19.42 -4.43
N PHE A 35 -8.03 20.40 -5.12
CA PHE A 35 -9.49 20.55 -5.30
C PHE A 35 -10.00 20.07 -6.68
N LYS A 36 -9.10 19.63 -7.58
CA LYS A 36 -9.54 18.92 -8.77
C LYS A 36 -10.19 17.61 -8.33
N PRO A 37 -11.36 17.24 -8.91
CA PRO A 37 -11.96 15.94 -8.62
C PRO A 37 -10.91 14.87 -8.87
N LYS A 38 -10.57 14.12 -7.82
CA LYS A 38 -9.64 12.99 -7.96
C LYS A 38 -10.31 11.99 -8.89
N LYS A 39 -9.63 11.62 -9.97
CA LYS A 39 -10.06 10.51 -10.81
C LYS A 39 -10.30 9.30 -9.90
N THR A 40 -11.44 8.66 -10.05
CA THR A 40 -11.75 7.42 -9.33
C THR A 40 -10.85 6.30 -9.85
N THR A 41 -10.78 5.16 -9.15
CA THR A 41 -10.07 3.97 -9.64
C THR A 41 -10.65 3.44 -10.95
N ASP A 42 -11.88 3.84 -11.28
CA ASP A 42 -12.57 3.46 -12.51
C ASP A 42 -12.10 4.26 -13.75
N ASP A 43 -11.39 5.39 -13.53
CA ASP A 43 -10.90 6.27 -14.60
C ASP A 43 -9.38 6.19 -14.80
N CYS A 44 -8.71 5.17 -14.26
CA CYS A 44 -7.26 5.15 -14.19
C CYS A 44 -6.65 4.19 -15.18
N TYR A 45 -5.67 4.71 -15.90
CA TYR A 45 -4.86 3.90 -16.82
C TYR A 45 -3.93 2.96 -16.07
N THR A 46 -3.87 1.73 -16.57
CA THR A 46 -2.79 0.81 -16.23
C THR A 46 -1.48 1.33 -16.79
N PRO A 47 -0.38 1.36 -16.01
CA PRO A 47 0.93 1.73 -16.53
C PRO A 47 1.29 0.88 -17.75
N PRO A 48 1.79 1.46 -18.86
CA PRO A 48 2.08 0.73 -20.08
C PRO A 48 2.95 -0.51 -19.86
N ALA A 49 4.02 -0.41 -19.08
CA ALA A 49 4.91 -1.53 -18.80
C ALA A 49 4.21 -2.70 -18.08
N VAL A 50 3.24 -2.41 -17.20
CA VAL A 50 2.43 -3.46 -16.55
C VAL A 50 1.48 -4.09 -17.56
N TYR A 51 0.85 -3.28 -18.41
CA TYR A 51 -0.03 -3.78 -19.45
C TYR A 51 0.70 -4.68 -20.43
N ASP A 52 1.87 -4.25 -20.93
CA ASP A 52 2.69 -5.01 -21.87
C ASP A 52 3.15 -6.34 -21.27
N TYR A 53 3.54 -6.36 -19.99
CA TYR A 53 3.87 -7.59 -19.28
C TYR A 53 2.67 -8.54 -19.16
N VAL A 54 1.50 -8.03 -18.80
CA VAL A 54 0.28 -8.83 -18.70
C VAL A 54 -0.15 -9.38 -20.08
N LEU A 55 -0.02 -8.58 -21.13
CA LEU A 55 -0.29 -9.02 -22.50
C LEU A 55 0.64 -10.18 -22.90
N GLN A 56 1.93 -10.06 -22.62
CA GLN A 56 2.90 -11.13 -22.88
C GLN A 56 2.58 -12.38 -22.05
N TYR A 57 2.25 -12.22 -20.77
CA TYR A 57 1.83 -13.34 -19.91
C TYR A 57 0.62 -14.08 -20.50
N VAL A 58 -0.38 -13.35 -20.99
CA VAL A 58 -1.56 -13.96 -21.61
C VAL A 58 -1.19 -14.70 -22.90
N ALA A 59 -0.31 -14.14 -23.72
CA ALA A 59 0.17 -14.78 -24.95
C ALA A 59 0.96 -16.07 -24.66
N ASP A 60 1.70 -16.12 -23.57
CA ASP A 60 2.50 -17.29 -23.18
C ASP A 60 1.64 -18.44 -22.57
N HIS A 61 0.47 -18.11 -21.99
CA HIS A 61 -0.35 -19.07 -21.23
C HIS A 61 -1.69 -19.40 -21.89
N CYS A 62 -2.14 -18.60 -22.86
CA CYS A 62 -3.41 -18.76 -23.54
C CYS A 62 -3.22 -18.77 -25.06
N ASP A 63 -3.99 -19.61 -25.75
CA ASP A 63 -4.00 -19.59 -27.21
C ASP A 63 -4.78 -18.37 -27.72
N ILE A 64 -4.05 -17.29 -27.97
CA ILE A 64 -4.57 -16.03 -28.53
C ILE A 64 -3.94 -15.68 -29.89
N ASP A 65 -3.19 -16.61 -30.49
CA ASP A 65 -2.54 -16.41 -31.78
C ASP A 65 -3.56 -16.07 -32.87
N GLY A 66 -3.31 -14.99 -33.60
CA GLY A 66 -4.20 -14.48 -34.63
C GLY A 66 -5.50 -13.85 -34.13
N MET A 67 -5.68 -13.69 -32.81
CA MET A 67 -6.81 -12.96 -32.25
C MET A 67 -6.58 -11.46 -32.21
N THR A 68 -7.65 -10.69 -32.40
CA THR A 68 -7.62 -9.25 -32.22
C THR A 68 -7.74 -8.90 -30.74
N VAL A 69 -6.72 -8.27 -30.17
CA VAL A 69 -6.79 -7.75 -28.79
C VAL A 69 -7.63 -6.47 -28.79
N VAL A 70 -8.68 -6.46 -27.96
CA VAL A 70 -9.61 -5.34 -27.84
C VAL A 70 -9.51 -4.72 -26.45
N ARG A 71 -9.50 -3.38 -26.38
CA ARG A 71 -9.42 -2.60 -25.14
C ARG A 71 -10.61 -1.65 -25.01
N PRO A 72 -11.77 -2.14 -24.56
CA PRO A 72 -13.00 -1.35 -24.50
C PRO A 72 -13.00 -0.27 -23.43
N PHE A 73 -12.14 -0.40 -22.41
CA PHE A 73 -12.08 0.52 -21.26
C PHE A 73 -11.02 1.61 -21.42
N TYR A 74 -10.48 1.76 -22.62
CA TYR A 74 -9.70 2.93 -22.96
C TYR A 74 -10.63 4.17 -22.94
N PRO A 75 -10.13 5.39 -22.60
CA PRO A 75 -11.01 6.54 -22.30
C PRO A 75 -12.12 6.76 -23.31
N GLY A 76 -13.33 6.90 -22.78
CA GLY A 76 -14.54 7.13 -23.58
C GLY A 76 -15.10 5.91 -24.27
N GLY A 77 -14.56 4.70 -24.04
CA GLY A 77 -15.09 3.46 -24.59
C GLY A 77 -16.34 3.00 -23.84
N ASP A 78 -17.36 2.59 -24.61
CA ASP A 78 -18.55 1.91 -24.10
C ASP A 78 -18.49 0.43 -24.51
N TYR A 79 -18.23 -0.43 -23.54
CA TYR A 79 -18.05 -1.88 -23.77
C TYR A 79 -19.34 -2.57 -24.27
N GLU A 80 -20.52 -2.02 -24.00
CA GLU A 80 -21.80 -2.59 -24.42
C GLU A 80 -22.09 -2.31 -25.89
N SER A 81 -21.76 -1.12 -26.37
CA SER A 81 -22.02 -0.67 -27.73
C SER A 81 -20.91 -1.00 -28.73
N LEU A 82 -19.73 -1.44 -28.23
CA LEU A 82 -18.60 -1.79 -29.06
C LEU A 82 -18.90 -3.01 -29.94
N VAL A 83 -18.51 -2.94 -31.22
CA VAL A 83 -18.56 -4.09 -32.14
C VAL A 83 -17.31 -4.94 -31.92
N TYR A 84 -17.49 -6.12 -31.33
CA TYR A 84 -16.40 -7.08 -31.12
C TYR A 84 -16.18 -7.92 -32.38
N PRO A 85 -14.95 -8.05 -32.90
CA PRO A 85 -14.62 -8.99 -33.95
C PRO A 85 -14.90 -10.46 -33.55
N ASP A 86 -15.27 -11.31 -34.48
CA ASP A 86 -15.55 -12.72 -34.19
C ASP A 86 -14.38 -13.47 -33.53
N ASN A 87 -13.14 -13.11 -33.90
CA ASN A 87 -11.93 -13.68 -33.32
C ASN A 87 -11.19 -12.61 -32.48
N CYS A 88 -11.74 -12.29 -31.33
CA CYS A 88 -11.13 -11.29 -30.43
C CYS A 88 -10.94 -11.81 -29.00
N VAL A 89 -10.05 -11.16 -28.30
CA VAL A 89 -9.83 -11.30 -26.85
C VAL A 89 -9.79 -9.91 -26.20
N VAL A 90 -10.48 -9.75 -25.08
CA VAL A 90 -10.44 -8.53 -24.29
C VAL A 90 -9.36 -8.66 -23.21
N ILE A 91 -8.31 -7.84 -23.31
CA ILE A 91 -7.27 -7.75 -22.29
C ILE A 91 -7.23 -6.30 -21.85
N ASP A 92 -7.87 -6.00 -20.70
CA ASP A 92 -8.01 -4.61 -20.30
C ASP A 92 -8.32 -4.46 -18.80
N ASN A 93 -8.24 -3.21 -18.31
CA ASN A 93 -8.54 -2.82 -16.94
C ASN A 93 -9.94 -2.19 -16.89
N PRO A 94 -10.98 -2.96 -16.53
CA PRO A 94 -12.33 -2.44 -16.45
C PRO A 94 -12.56 -1.58 -15.20
N PRO A 95 -13.60 -0.75 -15.17
CA PRO A 95 -14.08 -0.12 -13.95
C PRO A 95 -14.39 -1.18 -12.88
N PHE A 96 -13.68 -1.13 -11.75
CA PHE A 96 -13.78 -2.16 -10.71
C PHE A 96 -15.16 -2.23 -10.05
N SER A 97 -15.88 -1.12 -10.03
CA SER A 97 -17.25 -1.03 -9.48
C SER A 97 -18.26 -1.93 -10.21
N ILE A 98 -18.06 -2.17 -11.51
CA ILE A 98 -18.98 -2.93 -12.36
C ILE A 98 -18.34 -4.18 -12.99
N VAL A 99 -17.15 -4.60 -12.52
CA VAL A 99 -16.40 -5.73 -13.12
C VAL A 99 -17.24 -7.01 -13.23
N SER A 100 -18.09 -7.30 -12.25
CA SER A 100 -18.96 -8.47 -12.27
C SER A 100 -20.04 -8.42 -13.39
N GLN A 101 -20.53 -7.22 -13.72
CA GLN A 101 -21.47 -7.03 -14.82
C GLN A 101 -20.76 -7.24 -16.16
N ILE A 102 -19.56 -6.69 -16.29
CA ILE A 102 -18.72 -6.82 -17.48
C ILE A 102 -18.37 -8.30 -17.76
N VAL A 103 -17.96 -9.04 -16.73
CA VAL A 103 -17.67 -10.47 -16.85
C VAL A 103 -18.90 -11.25 -17.34
N ARG A 104 -20.09 -11.02 -16.73
CA ARG A 104 -21.34 -11.68 -17.19
C ARG A 104 -21.69 -11.34 -18.62
N PHE A 105 -21.44 -10.09 -19.06
CA PHE A 105 -21.66 -9.67 -20.43
C PHE A 105 -20.77 -10.44 -21.41
N TYR A 106 -19.48 -10.60 -21.11
CA TYR A 106 -18.56 -11.36 -21.97
C TYR A 106 -18.86 -12.86 -21.97
N LEU A 107 -19.14 -13.43 -20.81
CA LEU A 107 -19.54 -14.84 -20.72
C LEU A 107 -20.79 -15.14 -21.56
N LYS A 108 -21.81 -14.28 -21.47
CA LYS A 108 -23.06 -14.45 -22.26
C LYS A 108 -22.82 -14.37 -23.77
N ARG A 109 -21.80 -13.61 -24.20
CA ARG A 109 -21.48 -13.44 -25.64
C ARG A 109 -20.38 -14.40 -26.13
N GLY A 110 -19.82 -15.23 -25.25
CA GLY A 110 -18.71 -16.12 -25.61
C GLY A 110 -17.43 -15.39 -25.97
N ILE A 111 -17.27 -14.13 -25.51
CA ILE A 111 -16.07 -13.32 -25.77
C ILE A 111 -14.97 -13.76 -24.79
N LYS A 112 -13.79 -14.06 -25.33
CA LYS A 112 -12.61 -14.36 -24.50
C LYS A 112 -12.11 -13.10 -23.79
N PHE A 113 -11.72 -13.24 -22.52
CA PHE A 113 -11.23 -12.09 -21.76
C PHE A 113 -10.16 -12.46 -20.73
N PHE A 114 -9.31 -11.48 -20.44
CA PHE A 114 -8.39 -11.43 -19.32
C PHE A 114 -8.46 -10.01 -18.72
N LEU A 115 -9.13 -9.87 -17.58
CA LEU A 115 -9.46 -8.58 -16.99
C LEU A 115 -8.73 -8.35 -15.68
N PHE A 116 -8.21 -7.15 -15.51
CA PHE A 116 -7.76 -6.69 -14.19
C PHE A 116 -8.94 -6.63 -13.23
N ALA A 117 -8.70 -7.01 -11.98
CA ALA A 117 -9.74 -7.03 -10.95
C ALA A 117 -9.15 -6.68 -9.57
N PRO A 118 -9.93 -6.08 -8.67
CA PRO A 118 -9.47 -5.77 -7.32
C PRO A 118 -9.23 -7.07 -6.54
N HIS A 119 -8.03 -7.24 -6.00
CA HIS A 119 -7.64 -8.46 -5.27
C HIS A 119 -8.58 -8.78 -4.11
N LEU A 120 -8.94 -7.78 -3.32
CA LEU A 120 -9.71 -7.97 -2.08
C LEU A 120 -11.13 -8.51 -2.33
N THR A 121 -11.74 -8.16 -3.45
CA THR A 121 -13.11 -8.56 -3.81
C THR A 121 -13.16 -9.59 -4.92
N LEU A 122 -12.05 -10.24 -5.25
CA LEU A 122 -11.94 -11.18 -6.36
C LEU A 122 -12.93 -12.35 -6.24
N PHE A 123 -13.23 -12.80 -5.02
CA PHE A 123 -14.14 -13.92 -4.73
C PHE A 123 -15.55 -13.46 -4.33
N SER A 124 -15.87 -12.17 -4.42
CA SER A 124 -17.14 -11.61 -3.92
C SER A 124 -18.35 -12.00 -4.76
N ALA A 125 -18.14 -12.36 -6.03
CA ALA A 125 -19.23 -12.74 -6.95
C ALA A 125 -19.03 -14.17 -7.45
N ASP A 126 -20.15 -14.89 -7.55
CA ASP A 126 -20.20 -16.18 -8.24
C ASP A 126 -20.25 -15.93 -9.75
N LEU A 127 -19.12 -16.23 -10.40
CA LEU A 127 -18.88 -16.03 -11.83
C LEU A 127 -18.28 -17.31 -12.41
N ASP A 128 -18.75 -17.73 -13.56
CA ASP A 128 -18.22 -18.87 -14.28
C ASP A 128 -16.96 -18.50 -15.06
N CYS A 129 -15.89 -18.22 -14.31
CA CYS A 129 -14.58 -17.87 -14.85
C CYS A 129 -13.46 -18.18 -13.84
N THR A 130 -12.24 -18.28 -14.33
CA THR A 130 -11.03 -18.47 -13.52
C THR A 130 -10.66 -17.19 -12.80
N ARG A 131 -10.33 -17.30 -11.52
CA ARG A 131 -9.80 -16.24 -10.67
C ARG A 131 -8.31 -16.44 -10.53
N ILE A 132 -7.51 -15.54 -11.11
CA ILE A 132 -6.05 -15.61 -11.08
C ILE A 132 -5.56 -14.68 -9.98
N VAL A 133 -5.07 -15.28 -8.90
CA VAL A 133 -4.66 -14.59 -7.68
C VAL A 133 -3.16 -14.32 -7.74
N CYS A 134 -2.78 -13.06 -7.92
CA CYS A 134 -1.40 -12.60 -7.71
C CYS A 134 -1.29 -11.53 -6.62
N GLY A 135 -2.25 -10.62 -6.50
CA GLY A 135 -2.27 -9.59 -5.46
C GLY A 135 -1.16 -8.56 -5.57
N ALA A 136 -0.59 -8.39 -6.75
CA ALA A 136 0.47 -7.41 -6.99
C ALA A 136 -0.04 -5.98 -6.86
N ALA A 137 0.76 -5.12 -6.24
CA ALA A 137 0.41 -3.74 -5.98
C ALA A 137 0.77 -2.86 -7.18
N ILE A 138 -0.24 -2.45 -7.96
CA ILE A 138 -0.09 -1.56 -9.09
C ILE A 138 -0.36 -0.12 -8.64
N VAL A 139 0.54 0.79 -9.02
CA VAL A 139 0.34 2.24 -8.87
C VAL A 139 -0.23 2.77 -10.18
N TYR A 140 -1.50 3.12 -10.16
CA TYR A 140 -2.20 3.65 -11.33
C TYR A 140 -1.85 5.12 -11.59
N GLU A 141 -2.22 5.64 -12.74
CA GLU A 141 -1.84 7.00 -13.18
C GLU A 141 -2.32 8.11 -12.21
N ASN A 142 -3.41 7.90 -11.49
CA ASN A 142 -3.90 8.82 -10.45
C ASN A 142 -3.12 8.74 -9.13
N GLY A 143 -2.06 7.91 -9.06
CA GLY A 143 -1.27 7.66 -7.86
C GLY A 143 -1.92 6.69 -6.88
N ALA A 144 -3.09 6.12 -7.17
CA ALA A 144 -3.71 5.11 -6.33
C ALA A 144 -2.93 3.79 -6.41
N LYS A 145 -2.53 3.26 -5.25
CA LYS A 145 -1.89 1.94 -5.14
C LYS A 145 -2.96 0.91 -4.82
N VAL A 146 -3.22 -0.02 -5.76
CA VAL A 146 -4.25 -1.05 -5.62
C VAL A 146 -3.63 -2.43 -5.79
N ASN A 147 -3.90 -3.33 -4.84
CA ASN A 147 -3.57 -4.74 -5.01
C ASN A 147 -4.51 -5.33 -6.06
N THR A 148 -3.93 -5.83 -7.14
CA THR A 148 -4.65 -6.26 -8.33
C THR A 148 -4.45 -7.76 -8.55
N SER A 149 -5.47 -8.42 -9.04
CA SER A 149 -5.52 -9.80 -9.50
C SER A 149 -6.31 -9.84 -10.80
N PHE A 150 -6.67 -11.01 -11.32
CA PHE A 150 -7.28 -11.10 -12.65
C PHE A 150 -8.45 -12.07 -12.70
N LEU A 151 -9.34 -11.86 -13.69
CA LEU A 151 -10.44 -12.73 -14.06
C LEU A 151 -10.30 -13.11 -15.53
N SER A 152 -10.48 -14.38 -15.85
CA SER A 152 -10.39 -14.88 -17.24
C SER A 152 -11.27 -16.08 -17.46
N ASN A 153 -11.76 -16.28 -18.70
CA ASN A 153 -12.45 -17.47 -19.15
C ASN A 153 -11.59 -18.35 -20.07
N MET A 154 -10.26 -18.17 -20.05
CA MET A 154 -9.36 -18.86 -20.98
C MET A 154 -8.53 -19.99 -20.34
N PHE A 155 -8.75 -20.31 -19.06
CA PHE A 155 -7.97 -21.32 -18.33
C PHE A 155 -8.72 -22.63 -18.09
N GLY A 156 -9.61 -23.00 -18.99
CA GLY A 156 -10.35 -24.25 -18.95
C GLY A 156 -11.17 -24.41 -17.67
N GLU A 157 -11.08 -25.59 -17.06
CA GLU A 157 -11.85 -25.97 -15.86
C GLU A 157 -11.26 -25.39 -14.54
N SER A 158 -10.20 -24.62 -14.60
CA SER A 158 -9.57 -24.05 -13.41
C SER A 158 -10.43 -22.95 -12.81
N GLY A 159 -10.94 -23.13 -11.60
CA GLY A 159 -11.72 -22.12 -10.88
C GLY A 159 -10.87 -21.03 -10.24
N VAL A 160 -9.71 -21.42 -9.68
CA VAL A 160 -8.74 -20.52 -9.02
C VAL A 160 -7.31 -20.93 -9.38
N ILE A 161 -6.49 -19.96 -9.74
CA ILE A 161 -5.06 -20.11 -9.98
C ILE A 161 -4.32 -19.11 -9.11
N GLY A 162 -3.33 -19.57 -8.31
CA GLY A 162 -2.36 -18.72 -7.64
C GLY A 162 -1.08 -18.70 -8.44
N ASP A 163 -0.65 -17.55 -8.92
CA ASP A 163 0.50 -17.42 -9.82
C ASP A 163 1.60 -16.50 -9.25
N PRO A 164 2.70 -17.09 -8.74
CA PRO A 164 3.83 -16.32 -8.22
C PRO A 164 4.62 -15.61 -9.33
N VAL A 165 4.68 -16.16 -10.55
CA VAL A 165 5.44 -15.56 -11.66
C VAL A 165 4.79 -14.26 -12.11
N LEU A 166 3.46 -14.27 -12.22
CA LEU A 166 2.69 -13.06 -12.52
C LEU A 166 2.84 -12.00 -11.41
N TYR A 167 2.86 -12.42 -10.14
CA TYR A 167 3.14 -11.52 -9.01
C TYR A 167 4.52 -10.89 -9.12
N GLU A 168 5.57 -11.71 -9.25
CA GLU A 168 6.97 -11.26 -9.26
C GLU A 168 7.25 -10.31 -10.44
N GLY A 169 6.71 -10.61 -11.60
CA GLY A 169 6.89 -9.76 -12.78
C GLY A 169 6.24 -8.39 -12.64
N ILE A 170 5.00 -8.34 -12.13
CA ILE A 170 4.33 -7.05 -11.88
C ILE A 170 5.02 -6.30 -10.74
N ASP A 171 5.42 -6.99 -9.66
CA ASP A 171 6.10 -6.35 -8.53
C ASP A 171 7.47 -5.78 -8.95
N ALA A 172 8.22 -6.49 -9.80
CA ALA A 172 9.47 -5.99 -10.35
C ALA A 172 9.32 -4.69 -11.16
N ILE A 173 8.20 -4.54 -11.89
CA ILE A 173 7.89 -3.33 -12.66
C ILE A 173 7.44 -2.20 -11.75
N CYS A 174 6.62 -2.49 -10.74
CA CYS A 174 5.97 -1.49 -9.89
C CYS A 174 6.79 -1.10 -8.66
N SER A 175 7.69 -1.98 -8.22
CA SER A 175 8.54 -1.71 -7.07
C SER A 175 9.77 -0.94 -7.52
N ALA A 176 9.81 0.36 -7.23
CA ALA A 176 11.09 1.07 -7.25
C ALA A 176 12.07 0.31 -6.33
N PRO A 177 13.35 0.15 -6.72
CA PRO A 177 14.34 -0.47 -5.85
C PRO A 177 14.30 0.25 -4.50
N LYS A 178 13.76 -0.42 -3.48
CA LYS A 178 13.78 0.10 -2.11
C LYS A 178 15.24 0.13 -1.71
N ALA A 179 15.85 1.32 -1.75
CA ALA A 179 17.12 1.52 -1.09
C ALA A 179 16.89 1.10 0.37
N GLU A 180 17.50 0.01 0.80
CA GLU A 180 17.51 -0.36 2.21
C GLU A 180 18.19 0.80 2.95
N LEU A 181 17.38 1.60 3.62
CA LEU A 181 17.90 2.67 4.45
C LEU A 181 18.68 2.02 5.59
N PRO A 182 19.95 2.40 5.79
CA PRO A 182 20.76 1.82 6.84
C PRO A 182 20.08 2.05 8.18
N LYS A 183 19.90 0.98 8.97
CA LYS A 183 19.41 1.08 10.34
C LYS A 183 20.54 1.61 11.22
N TYR A 184 20.36 2.80 11.79
CA TYR A 184 21.32 3.38 12.75
C TYR A 184 21.02 2.85 14.15
N LYS A 185 22.04 2.29 14.81
CA LYS A 185 22.00 1.97 16.24
C LYS A 185 22.88 2.99 16.96
N TYR A 186 22.30 3.68 17.90
CA TYR A 186 23.02 4.66 18.74
C TYR A 186 23.56 3.97 20.00
N PRO A 187 24.63 4.51 20.63
CA PRO A 187 25.04 4.10 21.96
C PRO A 187 23.93 4.32 22.99
N ASP A 188 23.92 3.54 24.06
CA ASP A 188 22.84 3.57 25.07
C ASP A 188 22.73 4.94 25.79
N CYS A 189 23.80 5.72 25.81
CA CYS A 189 23.81 7.09 26.32
C CYS A 189 23.22 8.13 25.36
N VAL A 190 22.74 7.73 24.19
CA VAL A 190 22.02 8.62 23.26
C VAL A 190 20.53 8.34 23.37
N LEU A 191 19.80 9.28 23.93
CA LEU A 191 18.35 9.20 24.08
C LEU A 191 17.67 9.92 22.92
N THR A 192 16.79 9.22 22.20
CA THR A 192 15.94 9.82 21.16
C THR A 192 14.48 9.86 21.60
N VAL A 193 13.68 10.69 20.93
CA VAL A 193 12.22 10.72 21.15
C VAL A 193 11.58 9.38 20.86
N SER A 194 12.11 8.63 19.90
CA SER A 194 11.59 7.28 19.54
C SER A 194 11.79 6.26 20.64
N ASP A 195 12.89 6.33 21.38
CA ASP A 195 13.15 5.44 22.52
C ASP A 195 12.14 5.68 23.63
N VAL A 196 11.94 6.97 23.98
CA VAL A 196 10.93 7.35 25.00
C VAL A 196 9.52 6.95 24.55
N ALA A 197 9.16 7.22 23.31
CA ALA A 197 7.85 6.87 22.77
C ALA A 197 7.59 5.35 22.77
N TYR A 198 8.63 4.55 22.49
CA TYR A 198 8.52 3.08 22.57
C TYR A 198 8.24 2.61 23.99
N ILE A 199 8.98 3.14 24.98
CA ILE A 199 8.80 2.80 26.40
C ILE A 199 7.38 3.16 26.86
N VAL A 200 6.95 4.38 26.61
CA VAL A 200 5.60 4.87 27.00
C VAL A 200 4.48 4.08 26.34
N LYS A 201 4.59 3.78 25.05
CA LYS A 201 3.61 2.94 24.32
C LYS A 201 3.43 1.57 24.96
N ASN A 202 4.49 1.03 25.56
CA ASN A 202 4.48 -0.28 26.22
C ASN A 202 4.41 -0.15 27.76
N LYS A 203 3.74 0.87 28.26
CA LYS A 203 3.41 1.11 29.67
C LYS A 203 4.62 1.38 30.60
N GLY A 204 5.82 1.60 30.05
CA GLY A 204 6.96 2.05 30.84
C GLY A 204 6.88 3.55 31.17
N GLU A 205 7.48 3.95 32.27
CA GLU A 205 7.58 5.35 32.69
C GLU A 205 9.06 5.74 32.75
N ILE A 206 9.41 6.94 32.25
CA ILE A 206 10.78 7.41 32.25
C ILE A 206 10.83 8.87 32.71
N LYS A 207 11.80 9.16 33.58
CA LYS A 207 12.09 10.52 34.06
C LYS A 207 13.60 10.71 34.14
N ILE A 208 14.08 11.75 33.49
CA ILE A 208 15.51 12.12 33.47
C ILE A 208 15.64 13.58 33.91
N ASP A 209 16.51 13.84 34.85
CA ASP A 209 16.76 15.20 35.36
C ASP A 209 17.54 16.01 34.33
N LYS A 210 17.28 17.32 34.29
CA LYS A 210 17.98 18.23 33.36
C LYS A 210 19.53 18.24 33.56
N ARG A 211 20.00 17.89 34.75
CA ARG A 211 21.44 17.77 35.06
C ARG A 211 22.10 16.52 34.48
N GLU A 212 21.30 15.51 34.15
CA GLU A 212 21.77 14.25 33.62
C GLU A 212 21.72 14.19 32.08
N MET A 213 21.34 15.29 31.39
CA MET A 213 21.15 15.29 29.94
C MET A 213 21.69 16.57 29.30
N VAL A 214 22.26 16.40 28.08
CA VAL A 214 22.74 17.52 27.26
C VAL A 214 22.18 17.31 25.84
N HIS A 215 21.56 18.35 25.28
CA HIS A 215 21.04 18.31 23.92
C HIS A 215 22.15 18.07 22.91
N HIS A 216 21.89 17.17 21.96
CA HIS A 216 22.85 16.80 20.93
C HIS A 216 22.11 16.58 19.57
N SER A 217 22.55 17.30 18.56
CA SER A 217 21.96 17.19 17.22
C SER A 217 22.66 16.15 16.35
N ALA A 218 23.94 15.87 16.59
CA ALA A 218 24.74 14.90 15.86
C ALA A 218 25.96 14.46 16.67
N LEU A 219 26.30 13.19 16.68
CA LEU A 219 27.56 12.70 17.22
C LEU A 219 28.72 13.19 16.34
N ASP A 220 29.92 13.36 16.93
CA ASP A 220 31.06 13.89 16.19
C ASP A 220 31.46 13.00 15.00
N ILE A 221 31.28 11.69 15.14
CA ILE A 221 31.50 10.77 14.03
C ILE A 221 30.45 10.98 12.91
N GLN A 222 29.21 11.29 13.26
CA GLN A 222 28.17 11.57 12.26
C GLN A 222 28.44 12.89 11.52
N LYS A 223 28.92 13.91 12.22
CA LYS A 223 29.29 15.21 11.62
C LYS A 223 30.32 15.05 10.52
N LYS A 224 31.32 14.17 10.71
CA LYS A 224 32.35 13.86 9.69
C LYS A 224 31.74 13.31 8.40
N HIS A 225 30.60 12.66 8.48
CA HIS A 225 29.86 12.08 7.33
C HIS A 225 28.66 12.93 6.90
N GLY A 226 28.54 14.17 7.38
CA GLY A 226 27.37 15.03 7.05
C GLY A 226 26.04 14.48 7.53
N LYS A 227 26.04 13.62 8.57
CA LYS A 227 24.86 13.02 9.17
C LYS A 227 24.51 13.62 10.52
N SER A 228 23.28 13.43 10.96
CA SER A 228 22.78 13.90 12.26
C SER A 228 21.88 12.84 12.91
N ILE A 229 21.59 13.00 14.19
CA ILE A 229 20.55 12.22 14.88
C ILE A 229 19.20 12.66 14.31
N TYR A 230 18.39 11.74 13.83
CA TYR A 230 17.07 12.05 13.29
C TYR A 230 16.16 12.62 14.38
N GLY A 231 15.69 13.86 14.18
CA GLY A 231 14.91 14.59 15.17
C GLY A 231 15.73 15.16 16.35
N SER A 232 17.06 15.07 16.31
CA SER A 232 17.96 15.35 17.42
C SER A 232 17.75 14.42 18.62
N GLY A 233 18.59 14.51 19.64
CA GLY A 233 18.53 13.69 20.85
C GLY A 233 19.23 14.35 22.02
N PHE A 234 19.44 13.57 23.06
CA PHE A 234 20.21 13.98 24.25
C PHE A 234 21.29 12.95 24.52
N LEU A 235 22.48 13.45 24.90
CA LEU A 235 23.42 12.61 25.60
C LEU A 235 23.00 12.58 27.08
N ILE A 236 22.89 11.41 27.65
CA ILE A 236 22.46 11.19 29.02
C ILE A 236 23.59 10.55 29.85
N SER A 237 23.57 10.71 31.17
CA SER A 237 24.52 10.05 32.05
C SER A 237 24.42 8.53 31.97
N TYR A 238 25.48 7.81 32.32
CA TYR A 238 25.47 6.35 32.35
C TYR A 238 24.39 5.79 33.28
N THR A 239 24.19 6.42 34.44
CA THR A 239 23.12 6.03 35.38
C THR A 239 21.73 6.25 34.84
N ALA A 240 21.51 7.31 34.07
CA ALA A 240 20.26 7.55 33.35
C ALA A 240 20.09 6.52 32.22
N ALA A 241 21.15 6.19 31.49
CA ALA A 241 21.13 5.19 30.44
C ALA A 241 20.76 3.79 30.97
N GLU A 242 21.27 3.37 32.11
CA GLU A 242 20.93 2.15 32.79
C GLU A 242 19.41 2.09 33.14
N ARG A 243 18.86 3.18 33.67
CA ARG A 243 17.41 3.29 33.94
C ARG A 243 16.59 3.16 32.66
N VAL A 244 16.99 3.85 31.60
CA VAL A 244 16.33 3.76 30.28
C VAL A 244 16.39 2.33 29.74
N ALA A 245 17.54 1.68 29.83
CA ALA A 245 17.71 0.31 29.39
C ALA A 245 16.82 -0.69 30.15
N ALA A 246 16.71 -0.52 31.47
CA ALA A 246 15.82 -1.34 32.31
C ALA A 246 14.36 -1.19 31.91
N GLU A 247 13.89 0.06 31.74
CA GLU A 247 12.52 0.36 31.27
C GLU A 247 12.26 -0.18 29.86
N ARG A 248 13.26 -0.14 28.98
CA ARG A 248 13.17 -0.70 27.62
C ARG A 248 12.97 -2.21 27.64
N VAL A 249 13.71 -2.94 28.47
CA VAL A 249 13.55 -4.39 28.66
C VAL A 249 12.14 -4.71 29.20
N ALA A 250 11.66 -3.96 30.17
CA ALA A 250 10.30 -4.11 30.68
C ALA A 250 9.24 -3.85 29.59
N ALA A 251 9.41 -2.79 28.80
CA ALA A 251 8.55 -2.46 27.66
C ALA A 251 8.56 -3.55 26.58
N GLU A 252 9.69 -4.19 26.30
CA GLU A 252 9.81 -5.30 25.36
C GLU A 252 8.99 -6.53 25.81
N ARG A 253 8.99 -6.84 27.12
CA ARG A 253 8.16 -7.91 27.69
C ARG A 253 6.67 -7.62 27.49
N VAL A 254 6.23 -6.41 27.82
CA VAL A 254 4.84 -6.00 27.61
C VAL A 254 4.43 -6.04 26.14
N ALA A 255 5.32 -5.64 25.24
CA ALA A 255 5.10 -5.72 23.80
C ALA A 255 4.96 -7.17 23.32
N ALA A 256 5.79 -8.08 23.83
CA ALA A 256 5.75 -9.50 23.51
C ALA A 256 4.46 -10.17 24.03
N GLU A 257 4.03 -9.85 25.26
CA GLU A 257 2.76 -10.32 25.83
C GLU A 257 1.56 -9.86 25.00
N ARG A 258 1.51 -8.57 24.61
CA ARG A 258 0.45 -8.05 23.73
C ARG A 258 0.45 -8.73 22.36
N ALA A 259 1.60 -9.05 21.81
CA ALA A 259 1.71 -9.76 20.54
C ALA A 259 1.25 -11.22 20.67
N ALA A 260 1.46 -11.85 21.82
CA ALA A 260 0.97 -13.19 22.12
C ALA A 260 -0.55 -13.22 22.27
N VAL A 261 -1.14 -12.26 23.02
CA VAL A 261 -2.61 -12.13 23.18
C VAL A 261 -3.32 -11.88 21.85
N LYS A 262 -2.73 -11.16 20.92
CA LYS A 262 -3.29 -10.97 19.57
C LYS A 262 -3.29 -12.21 18.69
N LYS A 263 -2.65 -13.30 19.12
CA LYS A 263 -2.55 -14.56 18.36
C LYS A 263 -3.66 -15.56 18.70
N GLU A 264 -4.50 -15.31 19.69
CA GLU A 264 -5.72 -16.11 19.87
C GLU A 264 -6.70 -15.74 18.76
N ALA A 265 -6.59 -16.44 17.64
CA ALA A 265 -7.55 -16.34 16.57
C ALA A 265 -8.87 -16.98 16.99
N ILE A 266 -9.98 -16.31 16.73
CA ILE A 266 -11.29 -16.97 16.83
C ILE A 266 -11.30 -18.04 15.74
N VAL A 267 -11.38 -19.30 16.14
CA VAL A 267 -11.48 -20.45 15.23
C VAL A 267 -12.94 -20.66 14.90
N TRP A 268 -13.29 -20.56 13.63
CA TRP A 268 -14.63 -20.88 13.13
C TRP A 268 -14.67 -22.34 12.68
N GLU A 269 -15.71 -23.05 13.09
CA GLU A 269 -15.95 -24.41 12.68
C GLU A 269 -17.01 -24.45 11.58
N LEU A 270 -16.91 -25.44 10.68
CA LEU A 270 -17.91 -25.65 9.65
C LEU A 270 -19.21 -26.18 10.28
N SER A 271 -20.35 -25.69 9.82
CA SER A 271 -21.64 -26.28 10.12
C SER A 271 -21.80 -27.66 9.43
N GLU A 272 -22.72 -28.47 9.93
CA GLU A 272 -23.03 -29.78 9.30
C GLU A 272 -23.40 -29.66 7.81
N ARG A 273 -24.05 -28.57 7.43
CA ARG A 273 -24.37 -28.31 6.03
C ARG A 273 -23.12 -28.06 5.20
N GLU A 274 -22.18 -27.28 5.71
CA GLU A 274 -20.92 -26.95 5.03
C GLU A 274 -20.00 -28.17 4.95
N MET A 275 -19.94 -28.99 5.99
CA MET A 275 -19.22 -30.27 5.98
C MET A 275 -19.75 -31.20 4.88
N ARG A 276 -21.09 -31.33 4.72
CA ARG A 276 -21.67 -32.14 3.63
C ARG A 276 -21.33 -31.62 2.24
N ILE A 277 -21.20 -30.28 2.07
CA ILE A 277 -20.75 -29.69 0.80
C ILE A 277 -19.30 -30.11 0.50
N VAL A 278 -18.40 -30.00 1.48
CA VAL A 278 -16.99 -30.38 1.34
C VAL A 278 -16.85 -31.88 1.05
N GLU A 279 -17.62 -32.74 1.75
CA GLU A 279 -17.64 -34.19 1.51
C GLU A 279 -18.09 -34.54 0.09
N LYS A 280 -19.13 -33.86 -0.39
CA LYS A 280 -19.63 -34.04 -1.77
C LYS A 280 -18.58 -33.63 -2.82
N LEU A 281 -17.87 -32.54 -2.59
CA LEU A 281 -16.80 -32.09 -3.48
C LEU A 281 -15.58 -33.02 -3.44
N SER A 282 -15.34 -33.67 -2.31
CA SER A 282 -14.23 -34.62 -2.13
C SER A 282 -14.49 -36.00 -2.74
N GLY A 283 -15.76 -36.33 -3.03
CA GLY A 283 -16.18 -37.61 -3.60
C GLY A 283 -16.34 -37.60 -5.13
N GLN A 284 -16.01 -36.51 -5.76
CA GLN A 284 -15.92 -36.37 -7.21
C GLN A 284 -14.49 -36.60 -7.71
#